data_135c79cd616fd62f184c93846ba62fe3
#
_entry.id   135c79cd616fd62f184c93846ba62fe3
#
_cell.length_a   1.000
_cell.length_b   1.000
_cell.length_c   1.000
_cell.angle_alpha   90.00
_cell.angle_beta   90.00
_cell.angle_gamma   90.00
#
_symmetry.space_group_name_H-M   'P 1'
#
loop_
_entity.id
_entity.type
_entity.pdbx_description
1 polymer ?
#
loop_
_entity_poly.entity_id
_entity_poly.type
_entity_poly.pdbx_seq_one_letter_code
_entity_poly.pdbx_strand_id
1 'polypeptide(L)'
;MYINNIFYMDKIIEIEKEISKKRSVVNLSNWNPSKHYENGLFKYITPLEIKYTNSYIYSYDIPIQIREKCIEKLTGKNANNKMCLFLGNSTLSIINVINFLKYNGCKKLLIINPSYFSVVEACNIFGLSYEIRNFSRVDDEYIIDPKIIFKEDYNAIWVTSPVYSTSVKLSDNIIRLIDSITKNKIFVVLDESTSVNGNEAIRKADFNQYLLGIYSPHKSIFCNSNKFSSIICSKKYDDFFEQWVDVLNGSLSSSNQQAINHFISDNFDKCNNYAIGYFNMVKINIIRLLEMYPFCYWDKSIIGPYMSVYIRNVDVSKIYSIDFIEKLINDTGVSFYPGFLNGISISNTLSFRINLSLSVNQVVYSLKQLLDFIFEN
;
A
#
# COMPACT_ATOMS: atom_id res chain seq x y z
N MET A 1 -2.53 13.25 16.13
CA MET A 1 -1.71 12.00 16.05
C MET A 1 -0.85 11.95 14.78
N TYR A 2 -1.39 12.10 13.56
CA TYR A 2 -0.62 11.99 12.30
C TYR A 2 0.48 13.04 12.12
N ILE A 3 0.27 14.29 12.50
CA ILE A 3 1.30 15.36 12.40
C ILE A 3 2.54 15.01 13.23
N ASN A 4 2.36 14.50 14.44
CA ASN A 4 3.48 14.05 15.27
C ASN A 4 4.22 12.85 14.65
N ASN A 5 3.51 11.98 13.93
CA ASN A 5 4.11 10.83 13.26
C ASN A 5 4.98 11.23 12.07
N ILE A 6 4.55 12.23 11.28
CA ILE A 6 5.34 12.77 10.17
C ILE A 6 6.64 13.39 10.71
N PHE A 7 6.53 14.23 11.73
CA PHE A 7 7.70 14.85 12.36
C PHE A 7 8.70 13.82 12.92
N TYR A 8 8.19 12.74 13.52
CA TYR A 8 9.03 11.66 14.02
C TYR A 8 9.75 10.91 12.88
N MET A 9 9.04 10.62 11.79
CA MET A 9 9.64 9.98 10.61
C MET A 9 10.71 10.86 9.96
N ASP A 10 10.47 12.17 9.87
CA ASP A 10 11.45 13.13 9.33
C ASP A 10 12.73 13.14 10.15
N LYS A 11 12.63 13.03 11.48
CA LYS A 11 13.81 12.92 12.36
C LYS A 11 14.63 11.65 12.08
N ILE A 12 13.99 10.50 11.90
CA ILE A 12 14.71 9.28 11.50
C ILE A 12 15.43 9.49 10.16
N ILE A 13 14.77 10.09 9.18
CA ILE A 13 15.35 10.36 7.87
C ILE A 13 16.55 11.35 7.97
N GLU A 14 16.47 12.35 8.82
CA GLU A 14 17.60 13.29 9.09
C GLU A 14 18.80 12.52 9.65
N ILE A 15 18.59 11.67 10.67
CA ILE A 15 19.63 10.85 11.28
C ILE A 15 20.25 9.90 10.24
N GLU A 16 19.44 9.22 9.45
CA GLU A 16 19.91 8.36 8.36
C GLU A 16 20.80 9.09 7.38
N LYS A 17 20.40 10.32 6.96
CA LYS A 17 21.18 11.15 6.05
C LYS A 17 22.52 11.57 6.64
N GLU A 18 22.57 11.96 7.90
CA GLU A 18 23.82 12.35 8.54
C GLU A 18 24.79 11.17 8.70
N ILE A 19 24.28 10.03 9.14
CA ILE A 19 25.11 8.83 9.32
C ILE A 19 25.55 8.26 7.97
N SER A 20 24.70 8.35 6.94
CA SER A 20 25.02 7.84 5.59
C SER A 20 26.20 8.56 4.92
N LYS A 21 26.60 9.75 5.41
CA LYS A 21 27.85 10.42 4.98
C LYS A 21 29.12 9.68 5.43
N LYS A 22 29.02 8.84 6.45
CA LYS A 22 30.15 8.14 7.08
C LYS A 22 30.15 6.63 6.85
N ARG A 23 28.98 6.02 6.74
CA ARG A 23 28.80 4.59 6.56
C ARG A 23 27.50 4.27 5.81
N SER A 24 27.41 3.07 5.22
CA SER A 24 26.17 2.60 4.61
C SER A 24 25.08 2.40 5.67
N VAL A 25 23.88 2.93 5.41
CA VAL A 25 22.68 2.73 6.23
C VAL A 25 21.64 1.93 5.44
N VAL A 26 21.09 0.90 6.07
CA VAL A 26 20.03 0.06 5.52
C VAL A 26 18.74 0.32 6.29
N ASN A 27 17.76 0.97 5.67
CA ASN A 27 16.42 1.09 6.22
C ASN A 27 15.57 -0.11 5.78
N LEU A 28 15.24 -0.99 6.73
CA LEU A 28 14.43 -2.19 6.48
C LEU A 28 12.99 -1.89 6.05
N SER A 29 12.48 -0.71 6.37
CA SER A 29 11.05 -0.33 6.21
C SER A 29 10.79 0.58 5.01
N ASN A 30 11.80 0.99 4.26
CA ASN A 30 11.67 1.99 3.20
C ASN A 30 10.86 1.51 1.98
N TRP A 31 10.66 2.41 1.01
CA TRP A 31 9.94 2.16 -0.25
C TRP A 31 10.87 1.88 -1.44
N ASN A 32 12.17 1.75 -1.21
CA ASN A 32 13.14 1.55 -2.27
C ASN A 32 13.49 0.07 -2.40
N PRO A 33 13.35 -0.51 -3.58
CA PRO A 33 13.80 -1.87 -3.83
C PRO A 33 15.33 -1.94 -3.92
N SER A 34 15.86 -3.14 -3.73
CA SER A 34 17.27 -3.40 -4.03
C SER A 34 17.51 -3.36 -5.54
N LYS A 35 18.72 -2.98 -5.95
CA LYS A 35 19.11 -3.03 -7.38
C LYS A 35 18.98 -4.43 -7.98
N HIS A 36 19.18 -5.47 -7.18
CA HIS A 36 19.01 -6.85 -7.63
C HIS A 36 17.55 -7.14 -8.02
N TYR A 37 16.60 -6.70 -7.19
CA TYR A 37 15.17 -6.81 -7.49
C TYR A 37 14.79 -5.98 -8.73
N GLU A 38 15.22 -4.70 -8.77
CA GLU A 38 14.95 -3.79 -9.89
C GLU A 38 15.43 -4.38 -11.23
N ASN A 39 16.67 -4.85 -11.28
CA ASN A 39 17.25 -5.42 -12.50
C ASN A 39 16.48 -6.63 -13.02
N GLY A 40 15.92 -7.43 -12.12
CA GLY A 40 15.05 -8.55 -12.50
C GLY A 40 13.68 -8.08 -13.01
N LEU A 41 13.10 -7.06 -12.38
CA LEU A 41 11.81 -6.52 -12.76
C LEU A 41 11.89 -5.74 -14.09
N PHE A 42 12.95 -4.97 -14.32
CA PHE A 42 13.14 -4.16 -15.53
C PHE A 42 13.13 -4.97 -16.82
N LYS A 43 13.51 -6.24 -16.78
CA LYS A 43 13.41 -7.16 -17.93
C LYS A 43 11.98 -7.29 -18.48
N TYR A 44 10.98 -7.03 -17.65
CA TYR A 44 9.57 -7.16 -17.99
C TYR A 44 8.85 -5.80 -18.14
N ILE A 45 9.33 -4.76 -17.48
CA ILE A 45 8.62 -3.47 -17.38
C ILE A 45 9.12 -2.44 -18.39
N THR A 46 10.39 -2.48 -18.77
CA THR A 46 10.97 -1.46 -19.62
C THR A 46 10.55 -1.67 -21.08
N PRO A 47 9.82 -0.74 -21.70
CA PRO A 47 9.58 -0.78 -23.15
C PRO A 47 10.94 -0.78 -23.88
N LEU A 48 11.04 -1.56 -24.96
CA LEU A 48 12.25 -1.60 -25.79
C LEU A 48 12.57 -0.24 -26.39
N GLU A 49 11.54 0.54 -26.71
CA GLU A 49 11.66 1.91 -27.22
C GLU A 49 10.60 2.80 -26.60
N ILE A 50 10.99 4.00 -26.15
CA ILE A 50 10.05 5.03 -25.73
C ILE A 50 9.85 5.99 -26.91
N LYS A 51 8.64 6.03 -27.44
CA LYS A 51 8.26 6.99 -28.48
C LYS A 51 7.77 8.27 -27.82
N TYR A 52 8.54 9.32 -27.95
CA TYR A 52 8.14 10.63 -27.44
C TYR A 52 7.06 11.23 -28.35
N THR A 53 6.07 11.87 -27.76
CA THR A 53 5.08 12.68 -28.44
C THR A 53 4.94 14.01 -27.73
N ASN A 54 4.69 15.09 -28.50
CA ASN A 54 4.39 16.41 -27.97
C ASN A 54 2.88 16.60 -27.75
N SER A 55 2.08 15.58 -28.01
CA SER A 55 0.63 15.65 -27.80
C SER A 55 0.31 15.69 -26.29
N TYR A 56 -0.66 16.50 -25.94
CA TYR A 56 -1.25 16.52 -24.64
C TYR A 56 -2.08 15.23 -24.43
N ILE A 57 -1.87 14.49 -23.37
CA ILE A 57 -2.51 13.19 -23.12
C ILE A 57 -3.29 13.28 -21.83
N TYR A 58 -4.60 13.19 -21.93
CA TYR A 58 -5.48 13.12 -20.78
C TYR A 58 -5.55 11.70 -20.23
N SER A 59 -5.95 11.55 -18.98
CA SER A 59 -6.11 10.24 -18.35
C SER A 59 -7.14 9.35 -19.06
N TYR A 60 -8.14 9.93 -19.68
CA TYR A 60 -9.17 9.23 -20.44
C TYR A 60 -8.77 8.94 -21.91
N ASP A 61 -7.66 9.51 -22.40
CA ASP A 61 -7.11 9.20 -23.76
C ASP A 61 -6.41 7.83 -23.81
N ILE A 62 -6.21 7.18 -22.66
CA ILE A 62 -5.74 5.79 -22.65
C ILE A 62 -6.75 4.92 -23.43
N PRO A 63 -6.30 4.12 -24.41
CA PRO A 63 -7.18 3.32 -25.25
C PRO A 63 -8.16 2.47 -24.43
N ILE A 64 -9.41 2.42 -24.88
CA ILE A 64 -10.49 1.69 -24.18
C ILE A 64 -10.10 0.22 -23.93
N GLN A 65 -9.43 -0.42 -24.88
CA GLN A 65 -8.98 -1.81 -24.79
C GLN A 65 -8.00 -2.01 -23.63
N ILE A 66 -7.14 -1.04 -23.34
CA ILE A 66 -6.21 -1.07 -22.21
C ILE A 66 -6.95 -0.89 -20.89
N ARG A 67 -7.93 0.02 -20.86
CA ARG A 67 -8.80 0.23 -19.69
C ARG A 67 -9.62 -1.04 -19.37
N GLU A 68 -10.23 -1.64 -20.37
CA GLU A 68 -10.98 -2.90 -20.24
C GLU A 68 -10.09 -4.05 -19.78
N LYS A 69 -8.92 -4.22 -20.40
CA LYS A 69 -7.94 -5.24 -20.00
C LYS A 69 -7.46 -5.05 -18.56
N CYS A 70 -7.26 -3.80 -18.14
CA CYS A 70 -6.94 -3.48 -16.74
C CYS A 70 -8.05 -3.94 -15.79
N ILE A 71 -9.32 -3.64 -16.11
CA ILE A 71 -10.47 -4.09 -15.31
C ILE A 71 -10.48 -5.63 -15.21
N GLU A 72 -10.33 -6.33 -16.32
CA GLU A 72 -10.31 -7.79 -16.33
C GLU A 72 -9.16 -8.38 -15.53
N LYS A 73 -7.95 -7.83 -15.67
CA LYS A 73 -6.78 -8.24 -14.89
C LYS A 73 -6.95 -8.03 -13.40
N LEU A 74 -7.55 -6.92 -13.00
CA LEU A 74 -7.68 -6.55 -11.59
C LEU A 74 -8.91 -7.16 -10.93
N THR A 75 -10.04 -7.26 -11.62
CA THR A 75 -11.28 -7.77 -11.03
C THR A 75 -11.55 -9.25 -11.33
N GLY A 76 -10.86 -9.84 -12.31
CA GLY A 76 -11.19 -11.18 -12.81
C GLY A 76 -12.56 -11.27 -13.49
N LYS A 77 -13.20 -10.15 -13.79
CA LYS A 77 -14.56 -10.02 -14.36
C LYS A 77 -14.48 -9.16 -15.61
N ASN A 78 -15.44 -9.32 -16.54
CA ASN A 78 -15.53 -8.48 -17.72
C ASN A 78 -15.68 -6.98 -17.36
N ALA A 79 -15.39 -6.12 -18.32
CA ALA A 79 -15.41 -4.66 -18.13
C ALA A 79 -16.83 -4.05 -18.15
N ASN A 80 -17.88 -4.85 -18.41
CA ASN A 80 -19.25 -4.36 -18.50
C ASN A 80 -19.65 -3.53 -17.27
N ASN A 81 -20.21 -2.34 -17.50
CA ASN A 81 -20.64 -1.40 -16.47
C ASN A 81 -19.54 -0.93 -15.51
N LYS A 82 -18.27 -1.10 -15.88
CA LYS A 82 -17.12 -0.62 -15.11
C LYS A 82 -16.32 0.36 -15.94
N MET A 83 -15.67 1.28 -15.25
CA MET A 83 -14.65 2.16 -15.82
C MET A 83 -13.31 1.94 -15.12
N CYS A 84 -12.25 2.25 -15.83
CA CYS A 84 -10.89 2.33 -15.31
C CYS A 84 -10.29 3.68 -15.69
N LEU A 85 -9.82 4.42 -14.70
CA LEU A 85 -9.13 5.68 -14.86
C LEU A 85 -7.67 5.52 -14.43
N PHE A 86 -6.73 5.96 -15.27
CA PHE A 86 -5.31 5.96 -14.94
C PHE A 86 -4.83 7.33 -14.47
N LEU A 87 -3.98 7.33 -13.46
CA LEU A 87 -3.43 8.51 -12.78
C LEU A 87 -1.93 8.37 -12.57
N GLY A 88 -1.23 9.47 -12.35
CA GLY A 88 0.23 9.47 -12.21
C GLY A 88 0.78 8.75 -10.98
N ASN A 89 -0.02 8.58 -9.93
CA ASN A 89 0.36 7.85 -8.71
C ASN A 89 -0.85 7.58 -7.79
N SER A 90 -0.66 6.74 -6.76
CA SER A 90 -1.72 6.36 -5.82
C SER A 90 -2.26 7.52 -4.97
N THR A 91 -1.44 8.51 -4.64
CA THR A 91 -1.91 9.69 -3.87
C THR A 91 -2.93 10.48 -4.68
N LEU A 92 -2.72 10.62 -6.00
CA LEU A 92 -3.70 11.23 -6.88
C LEU A 92 -5.00 10.42 -6.96
N SER A 93 -4.92 9.08 -6.96
CA SER A 93 -6.11 8.23 -6.87
C SER A 93 -6.87 8.45 -5.56
N ILE A 94 -6.18 8.54 -4.44
CA ILE A 94 -6.79 8.84 -3.13
C ILE A 94 -7.51 10.18 -3.18
N ILE A 95 -6.85 11.23 -3.65
CA ILE A 95 -7.42 12.59 -3.78
C ILE A 95 -8.70 12.57 -4.62
N ASN A 96 -8.66 11.92 -5.79
CA ASN A 96 -9.82 11.83 -6.68
C ASN A 96 -10.98 11.05 -6.05
N VAL A 97 -10.70 9.95 -5.36
CA VAL A 97 -11.73 9.15 -4.69
C VAL A 97 -12.36 9.91 -3.51
N ILE A 98 -11.57 10.61 -2.70
CA ILE A 98 -12.10 11.41 -1.59
C ILE A 98 -12.96 12.58 -2.13
N ASN A 99 -12.51 13.27 -3.19
CA ASN A 99 -13.33 14.28 -3.86
C ASN A 99 -14.64 13.69 -4.40
N PHE A 100 -14.56 12.51 -5.05
CA PHE A 100 -15.74 11.79 -5.53
C PHE A 100 -16.73 11.48 -4.41
N LEU A 101 -16.26 10.93 -3.29
CA LEU A 101 -17.12 10.64 -2.14
C LEU A 101 -17.81 11.90 -1.62
N LYS A 102 -17.07 13.00 -1.46
CA LYS A 102 -17.61 14.28 -1.02
C LYS A 102 -18.67 14.81 -1.98
N TYR A 103 -18.39 14.79 -3.29
CA TYR A 103 -19.31 15.23 -4.33
C TYR A 103 -20.61 14.41 -4.37
N ASN A 104 -20.51 13.09 -4.13
CA ASN A 104 -21.66 12.19 -4.07
C ASN A 104 -22.37 12.19 -2.71
N GLY A 105 -22.19 13.23 -1.90
CA GLY A 105 -22.94 13.46 -0.67
C GLY A 105 -22.47 12.64 0.53
N CYS A 106 -21.28 12.04 0.48
CA CYS A 106 -20.71 11.42 1.65
C CYS A 106 -20.46 12.46 2.74
N LYS A 107 -21.08 12.26 3.90
CA LYS A 107 -20.95 13.16 5.06
C LYS A 107 -19.84 12.70 5.99
N LYS A 108 -19.69 11.40 6.19
CA LYS A 108 -18.73 10.81 7.13
C LYS A 108 -18.11 9.54 6.54
N LEU A 109 -16.79 9.50 6.47
CA LEU A 109 -15.99 8.36 6.04
C LEU A 109 -15.48 7.58 7.25
N LEU A 110 -15.68 6.27 7.28
CA LEU A 110 -14.98 5.37 8.21
C LEU A 110 -13.68 4.89 7.58
N ILE A 111 -12.55 5.15 8.21
CA ILE A 111 -11.23 4.68 7.79
C ILE A 111 -10.84 3.51 8.69
N ILE A 112 -10.68 2.32 8.11
CA ILE A 112 -10.20 1.15 8.83
C ILE A 112 -8.67 1.15 8.83
N ASN A 113 -8.09 1.34 10.00
CA ASN A 113 -6.66 1.44 10.21
C ASN A 113 -6.04 0.04 10.51
N PRO A 114 -4.84 -0.31 10.03
CA PRO A 114 -3.85 0.58 9.42
C PRO A 114 -4.19 0.99 7.99
N SER A 115 -4.02 2.27 7.71
CA SER A 115 -4.29 2.90 6.42
C SER A 115 -3.19 3.91 6.08
N TYR A 116 -3.04 4.24 4.81
CA TYR A 116 -2.06 5.23 4.37
C TYR A 116 -2.47 6.65 4.78
N PHE A 117 -1.56 7.41 5.37
CA PHE A 117 -1.85 8.74 5.95
C PHE A 117 -2.50 9.73 4.96
N SER A 118 -2.18 9.62 3.64
CA SER A 118 -2.75 10.51 2.63
C SER A 118 -4.27 10.42 2.51
N VAL A 119 -4.91 9.37 3.02
CA VAL A 119 -6.38 9.28 3.08
C VAL A 119 -6.93 10.33 4.04
N VAL A 120 -6.33 10.45 5.21
CA VAL A 120 -6.70 11.44 6.22
C VAL A 120 -6.43 12.85 5.71
N GLU A 121 -5.26 13.08 5.10
CA GLU A 121 -4.91 14.39 4.55
C GLU A 121 -5.85 14.80 3.40
N ALA A 122 -6.23 13.89 2.54
CA ALA A 122 -7.22 14.17 1.50
C ALA A 122 -8.60 14.52 2.10
N CYS A 123 -9.04 13.83 3.16
CA CYS A 123 -10.26 14.19 3.87
C CYS A 123 -10.19 15.63 4.43
N ASN A 124 -9.06 16.01 5.01
CA ASN A 124 -8.84 17.36 5.53
C ASN A 124 -8.91 18.42 4.41
N ILE A 125 -8.27 18.16 3.27
CA ILE A 125 -8.25 19.06 2.11
C ILE A 125 -9.67 19.32 1.59
N PHE A 126 -10.50 18.29 1.45
CA PHE A 126 -11.85 18.40 0.91
C PHE A 126 -12.93 18.66 1.97
N GLY A 127 -12.56 18.78 3.25
CA GLY A 127 -13.53 18.96 4.33
C GLY A 127 -14.51 17.79 4.45
N LEU A 128 -14.05 16.56 4.21
CA LEU A 128 -14.84 15.35 4.45
C LEU A 128 -14.61 14.88 5.87
N SER A 129 -15.68 14.84 6.67
CA SER A 129 -15.59 14.28 8.02
C SER A 129 -15.22 12.81 7.99
N TYR A 130 -14.37 12.38 8.92
CA TYR A 130 -13.93 10.99 9.00
C TYR A 130 -13.82 10.51 10.45
N GLU A 131 -13.83 9.21 10.60
CA GLU A 131 -13.50 8.52 11.84
C GLU A 131 -12.53 7.39 11.56
N ILE A 132 -11.60 7.13 12.48
CA ILE A 132 -10.61 6.07 12.34
C ILE A 132 -10.94 4.97 13.35
N ARG A 133 -11.06 3.74 12.88
CA ARG A 133 -11.19 2.54 13.70
C ARG A 133 -10.13 1.52 13.31
N ASN A 134 -9.55 0.87 14.29
CA ASN A 134 -8.57 -0.18 14.01
C ASN A 134 -9.26 -1.49 13.65
N PHE A 135 -8.63 -2.30 12.81
CA PHE A 135 -8.93 -3.71 12.77
C PHE A 135 -8.78 -4.30 14.18
N SER A 136 -9.67 -5.18 14.56
CA SER A 136 -9.43 -6.11 15.66
C SER A 136 -8.61 -7.28 15.15
N ARG A 137 -7.82 -7.90 16.00
CA ARG A 137 -7.02 -9.07 15.65
C ARG A 137 -7.40 -10.25 16.53
N VAL A 138 -7.81 -11.34 15.90
CA VAL A 138 -8.18 -12.59 16.57
C VAL A 138 -7.51 -13.74 15.82
N ASP A 139 -6.73 -14.56 16.50
CA ASP A 139 -6.07 -15.75 15.94
C ASP A 139 -5.30 -15.50 14.62
N ASP A 140 -4.52 -14.42 14.58
CA ASP A 140 -3.76 -13.95 13.39
C ASP A 140 -4.63 -13.42 12.22
N GLU A 141 -5.95 -13.33 12.38
CA GLU A 141 -6.84 -12.70 11.41
C GLU A 141 -7.19 -11.26 11.80
N TYR A 142 -7.24 -10.39 10.80
CA TYR A 142 -7.81 -9.05 10.94
C TYR A 142 -9.31 -9.14 10.75
N ILE A 143 -10.07 -8.55 11.68
CA ILE A 143 -11.53 -8.51 11.63
C ILE A 143 -12.05 -7.09 11.79
N ILE A 144 -13.21 -6.83 11.21
CA ILE A 144 -13.97 -5.60 11.38
C ILE A 144 -15.26 -5.97 12.11
N ASP A 145 -15.56 -5.31 13.23
CA ASP A 145 -16.84 -5.51 13.91
C ASP A 145 -17.98 -4.88 13.08
N PRO A 146 -18.91 -5.68 12.55
CA PRO A 146 -20.03 -5.16 11.77
C PRO A 146 -20.90 -4.14 12.52
N LYS A 147 -20.96 -4.26 13.85
CA LYS A 147 -21.76 -3.34 14.68
C LYS A 147 -21.24 -1.91 14.62
N ILE A 148 -19.94 -1.70 14.42
CA ILE A 148 -19.35 -0.36 14.27
C ILE A 148 -19.90 0.29 12.99
N ILE A 149 -20.02 -0.47 11.93
CA ILE A 149 -20.40 0.03 10.60
C ILE A 149 -21.87 0.44 10.54
N PHE A 150 -22.75 -0.40 11.09
CA PHE A 150 -24.20 -0.21 10.94
C PHE A 150 -24.87 0.58 12.06
N LYS A 151 -24.13 0.93 13.12
CA LYS A 151 -24.65 1.75 14.23
C LYS A 151 -24.51 3.25 14.01
N GLU A 152 -23.62 3.68 13.15
CA GLU A 152 -23.31 5.08 12.91
C GLU A 152 -23.60 5.48 11.47
N ASP A 153 -23.82 6.77 11.23
CA ASP A 153 -24.20 7.34 9.92
C ASP A 153 -23.00 7.46 8.96
N TYR A 154 -22.24 6.37 8.78
CA TYR A 154 -21.20 6.34 7.75
C TYR A 154 -21.83 6.18 6.35
N ASN A 155 -21.37 7.00 5.40
CA ASN A 155 -21.78 6.90 4.01
C ASN A 155 -20.72 6.21 3.14
N ALA A 156 -19.50 6.10 3.67
CA ALA A 156 -18.41 5.41 3.00
C ALA A 156 -17.45 4.76 4.01
N ILE A 157 -16.75 3.73 3.55
CA ILE A 157 -15.74 3.00 4.30
C ILE A 157 -14.48 2.85 3.45
N TRP A 158 -13.33 3.12 4.03
CA TRP A 158 -12.01 2.91 3.42
C TRP A 158 -11.34 1.71 4.04
N VAL A 159 -11.00 0.71 3.22
CA VAL A 159 -10.31 -0.51 3.64
C VAL A 159 -9.09 -0.72 2.75
N THR A 160 -7.91 -0.87 3.35
CA THR A 160 -6.69 -1.20 2.61
C THR A 160 -6.51 -2.71 2.53
N SER A 161 -6.34 -3.22 1.31
CA SER A 161 -6.15 -4.64 0.99
C SER A 161 -4.90 -4.81 0.09
N PRO A 162 -3.96 -5.70 0.45
CA PRO A 162 -3.83 -6.35 1.76
C PRO A 162 -3.68 -5.32 2.88
N VAL A 163 -3.89 -5.73 4.12
CA VAL A 163 -3.83 -4.83 5.28
C VAL A 163 -2.53 -4.02 5.26
N TYR A 164 -2.66 -2.71 5.32
CA TYR A 164 -1.55 -1.77 5.13
C TYR A 164 -0.36 -2.10 6.04
N SER A 165 0.85 -1.97 5.51
CA SER A 165 2.11 -2.25 6.20
C SER A 165 2.39 -3.72 6.55
N THR A 166 1.35 -4.54 6.76
CA THR A 166 1.51 -5.96 7.10
C THR A 166 1.48 -6.86 5.88
N SER A 167 0.83 -6.40 4.81
CA SER A 167 0.51 -7.18 3.61
C SER A 167 -0.30 -8.44 3.88
N VAL A 168 -1.02 -8.49 4.99
CA VAL A 168 -1.90 -9.62 5.32
C VAL A 168 -3.16 -9.54 4.48
N LYS A 169 -3.53 -10.69 3.92
CA LYS A 169 -4.76 -10.84 3.13
C LYS A 169 -6.01 -10.60 3.97
N LEU A 170 -7.00 -9.92 3.40
CA LEU A 170 -8.33 -9.84 4.01
C LEU A 170 -9.02 -11.20 4.04
N SER A 171 -9.66 -11.52 5.17
CA SER A 171 -10.41 -12.78 5.31
C SER A 171 -11.69 -12.78 4.46
N ASP A 172 -12.20 -13.97 4.13
CA ASP A 172 -13.45 -14.10 3.38
C ASP A 172 -14.65 -13.53 4.17
N ASN A 173 -14.55 -13.45 5.50
CA ASN A 173 -15.55 -12.78 6.34
C ASN A 173 -15.60 -11.28 6.07
N ILE A 174 -14.45 -10.63 5.94
CA ILE A 174 -14.38 -9.19 5.58
C ILE A 174 -14.94 -8.98 4.17
N ILE A 175 -14.65 -9.86 3.21
CA ILE A 175 -15.19 -9.75 1.85
C ILE A 175 -16.72 -9.83 1.87
N ARG A 176 -17.31 -10.81 2.60
CA ARG A 176 -18.77 -10.89 2.77
C ARG A 176 -19.36 -9.66 3.45
N LEU A 177 -18.65 -9.09 4.40
CA LEU A 177 -19.05 -7.84 5.05
C LEU A 177 -19.05 -6.67 4.05
N ILE A 178 -18.04 -6.55 3.19
CA ILE A 178 -17.97 -5.55 2.11
C ILE A 178 -19.18 -5.66 1.18
N ASP A 179 -19.55 -6.89 0.78
CA ASP A 179 -20.73 -7.11 -0.05
C ASP A 179 -22.03 -6.69 0.65
N SER A 180 -22.15 -6.94 1.95
CA SER A 180 -23.27 -6.48 2.75
C SER A 180 -23.35 -4.95 2.83
N ILE A 181 -22.21 -4.28 3.03
CA ILE A 181 -22.09 -2.82 3.13
C ILE A 181 -22.53 -2.17 1.83
N THR A 182 -22.02 -2.65 0.69
CA THR A 182 -22.36 -2.08 -0.63
C THR A 182 -23.82 -2.31 -1.01
N LYS A 183 -24.44 -3.46 -0.60
CA LYS A 183 -25.89 -3.71 -0.75
C LYS A 183 -26.74 -2.73 0.05
N ASN A 184 -26.22 -2.23 1.18
CA ASN A 184 -26.87 -1.18 1.98
C ASN A 184 -26.59 0.24 1.44
N LYS A 185 -26.06 0.38 0.22
CA LYS A 185 -25.79 1.64 -0.46
C LYS A 185 -24.74 2.52 0.25
N ILE A 186 -23.85 1.91 1.02
CA ILE A 186 -22.68 2.56 1.62
C ILE A 186 -21.50 2.32 0.67
N PHE A 187 -20.78 3.37 0.32
CA PHE A 187 -19.58 3.25 -0.51
C PHE A 187 -18.49 2.46 0.22
N VAL A 188 -17.82 1.58 -0.50
CA VAL A 188 -16.60 0.94 -0.03
C VAL A 188 -15.47 1.24 -0.99
N VAL A 189 -14.37 1.76 -0.46
CA VAL A 189 -13.12 1.93 -1.19
C VAL A 189 -12.16 0.82 -0.76
N LEU A 190 -11.81 -0.04 -1.69
CA LEU A 190 -10.73 -1.02 -1.53
C LEU A 190 -9.44 -0.39 -2.05
N ASP A 191 -8.58 0.05 -1.14
CA ASP A 191 -7.25 0.53 -1.50
C ASP A 191 -6.31 -0.68 -1.63
N GLU A 192 -6.19 -1.18 -2.84
CA GLU A 192 -5.32 -2.31 -3.19
C GLU A 192 -3.99 -1.86 -3.80
N SER A 193 -3.54 -0.64 -3.46
CA SER A 193 -2.27 -0.08 -3.96
C SER A 193 -1.05 -0.95 -3.65
N THR A 194 -1.09 -1.78 -2.62
CA THR A 194 -0.01 -2.70 -2.25
C THR A 194 -0.31 -4.16 -2.57
N SER A 195 -1.43 -4.46 -3.24
CA SER A 195 -1.76 -5.82 -3.66
C SER A 195 -0.88 -6.25 -4.84
N VAL A 196 -0.25 -7.39 -4.69
CA VAL A 196 0.46 -8.08 -5.77
C VAL A 196 -0.49 -9.04 -6.46
N ASN A 197 -0.43 -9.71 -7.35
CA ASN A 197 -1.29 -10.76 -7.93
C ASN A 197 -2.73 -10.35 -8.29
N GLY A 198 -2.97 -9.04 -8.47
CA GLY A 198 -4.23 -8.56 -9.02
C GLY A 198 -5.41 -8.64 -8.06
N ASN A 199 -5.25 -8.01 -6.92
CA ASN A 199 -6.37 -7.51 -6.13
C ASN A 199 -7.36 -8.60 -5.67
N GLU A 200 -6.93 -9.46 -4.81
CA GLU A 200 -7.75 -10.58 -4.36
C GLU A 200 -9.09 -10.17 -3.73
N ALA A 201 -9.14 -9.03 -3.03
CA ALA A 201 -10.38 -8.58 -2.39
C ALA A 201 -11.41 -8.11 -3.43
N ILE A 202 -11.02 -7.27 -4.38
CA ILE A 202 -11.92 -6.77 -5.44
C ILE A 202 -12.37 -7.89 -6.39
N ARG A 203 -11.54 -8.92 -6.58
CA ARG A 203 -11.90 -10.11 -7.38
C ARG A 203 -13.00 -10.93 -6.73
N LYS A 204 -12.99 -11.04 -5.41
CA LYS A 204 -13.92 -11.82 -4.64
C LYS A 204 -15.21 -11.08 -4.31
N ALA A 205 -15.12 -9.77 -4.12
CA ALA A 205 -16.26 -8.93 -3.80
C ALA A 205 -17.29 -8.86 -4.95
N ASP A 206 -18.55 -8.69 -4.59
CA ASP A 206 -19.64 -8.45 -5.54
C ASP A 206 -19.57 -7.00 -6.06
N PHE A 207 -19.00 -6.84 -7.26
CA PHE A 207 -18.75 -5.52 -7.83
C PHE A 207 -20.04 -4.83 -8.25
N ASN A 208 -20.36 -3.73 -7.58
CA ASN A 208 -21.54 -2.91 -7.85
C ASN A 208 -21.19 -1.41 -7.81
N GLN A 209 -22.19 -0.53 -7.98
CA GLN A 209 -21.98 0.92 -8.06
C GLN A 209 -21.41 1.56 -6.78
N TYR A 210 -21.41 0.89 -5.64
CA TYR A 210 -20.89 1.39 -4.37
C TYR A 210 -19.50 0.86 -4.03
N LEU A 211 -18.89 0.07 -4.92
CA LEU A 211 -17.53 -0.44 -4.75
C LEU A 211 -16.55 0.31 -5.66
N LEU A 212 -15.49 0.84 -5.08
CA LEU A 212 -14.37 1.45 -5.78
C LEU A 212 -13.08 0.69 -5.43
N GLY A 213 -12.19 0.50 -6.39
CA GLY A 213 -10.87 -0.09 -6.20
C GLY A 213 -9.77 0.86 -6.63
N ILE A 214 -8.67 0.90 -5.88
CA ILE A 214 -7.44 1.60 -6.25
C ILE A 214 -6.34 0.56 -6.41
N TYR A 215 -5.58 0.64 -7.51
CA TYR A 215 -4.41 -0.22 -7.76
C TYR A 215 -3.20 0.62 -8.15
N SER A 216 -2.00 0.19 -7.74
CA SER A 216 -0.79 0.97 -7.99
C SER A 216 0.47 0.09 -8.08
N PRO A 217 0.98 -0.22 -9.29
CA PRO A 217 2.14 -1.10 -9.44
C PRO A 217 3.42 -0.51 -8.86
N HIS A 218 3.57 0.82 -8.78
CA HIS A 218 4.73 1.41 -8.12
C HIS A 218 4.77 1.17 -6.61
N LYS A 219 3.64 0.81 -6.00
CA LYS A 219 3.55 0.42 -4.59
C LYS A 219 3.58 -1.10 -4.42
N SER A 220 2.84 -1.83 -5.25
CA SER A 220 2.68 -3.28 -5.10
C SER A 220 3.91 -4.07 -5.52
N ILE A 221 4.57 -3.65 -6.60
CA ILE A 221 5.76 -4.32 -7.15
C ILE A 221 6.98 -3.40 -7.28
N PHE A 222 6.98 -2.25 -6.61
CA PHE A 222 8.08 -1.27 -6.62
C PHE A 222 8.49 -0.77 -8.01
N CYS A 223 7.53 -0.59 -8.91
CA CYS A 223 7.76 -0.01 -10.23
C CYS A 223 7.92 1.52 -10.14
N ASN A 224 8.94 1.98 -9.41
CA ASN A 224 9.09 3.39 -9.04
C ASN A 224 9.46 4.32 -10.21
N SER A 225 10.10 3.80 -11.27
CA SER A 225 10.46 4.57 -12.45
C SER A 225 9.28 4.90 -13.35
N ASN A 226 8.25 4.04 -13.37
CA ASN A 226 7.05 4.17 -14.19
C ASN A 226 5.82 4.25 -13.28
N LYS A 227 5.69 5.37 -12.56
CA LYS A 227 4.61 5.55 -11.60
C LYS A 227 3.28 5.75 -12.31
N PHE A 228 2.33 4.92 -11.99
CA PHE A 228 0.93 5.12 -12.29
C PHE A 228 0.04 4.38 -11.27
N SER A 229 -1.21 4.74 -11.25
CA SER A 229 -2.25 4.05 -10.48
C SER A 229 -3.53 4.00 -11.31
N SER A 230 -4.46 3.17 -10.91
CA SER A 230 -5.79 3.14 -11.51
C SER A 230 -6.88 3.18 -10.46
N ILE A 231 -8.00 3.81 -10.80
CA ILE A 231 -9.27 3.74 -10.10
C ILE A 231 -10.20 2.88 -10.92
N ILE A 232 -10.82 1.88 -10.30
CA ILE A 232 -11.87 1.06 -10.92
C ILE A 232 -13.16 1.30 -10.16
N CYS A 233 -14.20 1.69 -10.88
CA CYS A 233 -15.52 1.92 -10.30
C CYS A 233 -16.63 1.65 -11.33
N SER A 234 -17.89 1.91 -10.96
CA SER A 234 -19.02 1.82 -11.88
C SER A 234 -18.93 2.87 -12.98
N LYS A 235 -19.21 2.48 -14.23
CA LYS A 235 -19.29 3.39 -15.38
C LYS A 235 -20.30 4.53 -15.18
N LYS A 236 -21.24 4.38 -14.27
CA LYS A 236 -22.18 5.47 -13.89
C LYS A 236 -21.47 6.76 -13.47
N TYR A 237 -20.21 6.69 -13.04
CA TYR A 237 -19.45 7.83 -12.52
C TYR A 237 -18.41 8.38 -13.51
N ASP A 238 -18.50 7.94 -14.77
CA ASP A 238 -17.55 8.34 -15.82
C ASP A 238 -17.50 9.86 -15.98
N ASP A 239 -18.67 10.51 -16.15
CA ASP A 239 -18.78 11.97 -16.30
C ASP A 239 -18.12 12.75 -15.14
N PHE A 240 -18.28 12.27 -13.90
CA PHE A 240 -17.62 12.89 -12.75
C PHE A 240 -16.10 12.87 -12.90
N PHE A 241 -15.54 11.68 -13.17
CA PHE A 241 -14.10 11.53 -13.24
C PHE A 241 -13.53 12.26 -14.46
N GLU A 242 -14.20 12.28 -15.60
CA GLU A 242 -13.79 13.07 -16.78
C GLU A 242 -13.69 14.55 -16.46
N GLN A 243 -14.65 15.10 -15.71
CA GLN A 243 -14.64 16.52 -15.34
C GLN A 243 -13.54 16.90 -14.35
N TRP A 244 -13.26 16.04 -13.38
CA TRP A 244 -12.40 16.39 -12.26
C TRP A 244 -10.95 15.94 -12.42
N VAL A 245 -10.69 14.91 -13.20
CA VAL A 245 -9.35 14.34 -13.32
C VAL A 245 -8.34 15.35 -13.84
N ASP A 246 -8.70 16.11 -14.85
CA ASP A 246 -7.77 17.09 -15.45
C ASP A 246 -7.51 18.28 -14.51
N VAL A 247 -8.54 18.69 -13.75
CA VAL A 247 -8.41 19.77 -12.77
C VAL A 247 -7.48 19.39 -11.62
N LEU A 248 -7.58 18.14 -11.16
CA LEU A 248 -6.82 17.67 -10.00
C LEU A 248 -5.44 17.08 -10.35
N ASN A 249 -5.24 16.57 -11.55
CA ASN A 249 -4.05 15.79 -11.90
C ASN A 249 -3.31 16.29 -13.14
N GLY A 250 -3.97 17.04 -14.00
CA GLY A 250 -3.43 17.40 -15.31
C GLY A 250 -3.26 16.19 -16.24
N SER A 251 -2.40 16.33 -17.24
CA SER A 251 -2.16 15.29 -18.24
C SER A 251 -1.19 14.21 -17.76
N LEU A 252 -1.27 13.05 -18.37
CA LEU A 252 -0.25 12.00 -18.25
C LEU A 252 0.93 12.28 -19.21
N SER A 253 2.13 11.96 -18.77
CA SER A 253 3.28 11.98 -19.70
C SER A 253 3.18 10.85 -20.74
N SER A 254 3.74 11.06 -21.92
CA SER A 254 3.79 10.02 -22.96
C SER A 254 4.53 8.76 -22.47
N SER A 255 5.54 8.92 -21.63
CA SER A 255 6.23 7.79 -21.00
C SER A 255 5.33 7.00 -20.04
N ASN A 256 4.48 7.68 -19.25
CA ASN A 256 3.52 6.98 -18.39
C ASN A 256 2.47 6.22 -19.22
N GLN A 257 1.95 6.82 -20.28
CA GLN A 257 1.00 6.13 -21.18
C GLN A 257 1.61 4.86 -21.77
N GLN A 258 2.83 4.93 -22.27
CA GLN A 258 3.52 3.77 -22.84
C GLN A 258 3.81 2.70 -21.79
N ALA A 259 4.20 3.11 -20.58
CA ALA A 259 4.39 2.20 -19.46
C ALA A 259 3.09 1.48 -19.07
N ILE A 260 1.97 2.20 -19.01
CA ILE A 260 0.65 1.62 -18.75
C ILE A 260 0.31 0.58 -19.81
N ASN A 261 0.43 0.96 -21.09
CA ASN A 261 0.12 0.07 -22.20
C ASN A 261 0.98 -1.20 -22.16
N HIS A 262 2.29 -1.05 -22.01
CA HIS A 262 3.23 -2.17 -21.98
C HIS A 262 3.00 -3.07 -20.76
N PHE A 263 2.77 -2.50 -19.58
CA PHE A 263 2.51 -3.26 -18.36
C PHE A 263 1.20 -4.04 -18.45
N ILE A 264 0.10 -3.37 -18.79
CA ILE A 264 -1.24 -3.99 -18.79
C ILE A 264 -1.39 -5.00 -19.93
N SER A 265 -0.87 -4.68 -21.14
CA SER A 265 -1.04 -5.56 -22.30
C SER A 265 -0.24 -6.84 -22.20
N ASP A 266 1.03 -6.75 -21.81
CA ASP A 266 1.99 -7.80 -22.10
C ASP A 266 2.70 -8.36 -20.90
N ASN A 267 2.79 -7.59 -19.80
CA ASN A 267 3.70 -7.90 -18.72
C ASN A 267 3.07 -7.97 -17.33
N PHE A 268 1.78 -7.71 -17.19
CA PHE A 268 1.09 -7.73 -15.91
C PHE A 268 1.37 -9.01 -15.11
N ASP A 269 1.10 -10.17 -15.71
CA ASP A 269 1.28 -11.45 -15.03
C ASP A 269 2.76 -11.78 -14.79
N LYS A 270 3.64 -11.46 -15.75
CA LYS A 270 5.09 -11.69 -15.61
C LYS A 270 5.70 -10.87 -14.48
N CYS A 271 5.35 -9.58 -14.37
CA CYS A 271 5.83 -8.70 -13.32
C CYS A 271 5.33 -9.14 -11.94
N ASN A 272 4.04 -9.45 -11.83
CA ASN A 272 3.46 -9.91 -10.58
C ASN A 272 4.05 -11.26 -10.14
N ASN A 273 4.20 -12.23 -11.06
CA ASN A 273 4.80 -13.52 -10.74
C ASN A 273 6.26 -13.39 -10.30
N TYR A 274 7.04 -12.52 -10.97
CA TYR A 274 8.40 -12.21 -10.55
C TYR A 274 8.43 -11.64 -9.12
N ALA A 275 7.59 -10.63 -8.85
CA ALA A 275 7.53 -9.99 -7.54
C ALA A 275 7.13 -10.98 -6.43
N ILE A 276 6.11 -11.79 -6.66
CA ILE A 276 5.65 -12.83 -5.71
C ILE A 276 6.77 -13.82 -5.42
N GLY A 277 7.43 -14.34 -6.46
CA GLY A 277 8.54 -15.28 -6.30
C GLY A 277 9.68 -14.69 -5.47
N TYR A 278 10.04 -13.43 -5.77
CA TYR A 278 11.10 -12.73 -5.05
C TYR A 278 10.71 -12.47 -3.57
N PHE A 279 9.52 -11.93 -3.32
CA PHE A 279 9.04 -11.66 -1.96
C PHE A 279 8.94 -12.93 -1.12
N ASN A 280 8.48 -14.04 -1.70
CA ASN A 280 8.45 -15.32 -1.01
C ASN A 280 9.85 -15.83 -0.64
N MET A 281 10.82 -15.68 -1.54
CA MET A 281 12.21 -16.05 -1.28
C MET A 281 12.78 -15.24 -0.09
N VAL A 282 12.59 -13.91 -0.09
CA VAL A 282 13.06 -13.05 1.00
C VAL A 282 12.33 -13.38 2.30
N LYS A 283 11.00 -13.52 2.27
CA LYS A 283 10.16 -13.87 3.42
C LYS A 283 10.60 -15.17 4.11
N ILE A 284 10.87 -16.23 3.35
CA ILE A 284 11.31 -17.51 3.90
C ILE A 284 12.62 -17.36 4.68
N ASN A 285 13.57 -16.57 4.16
CA ASN A 285 14.85 -16.37 4.83
C ASN A 285 14.71 -15.49 6.09
N ILE A 286 13.80 -14.50 6.08
CA ILE A 286 13.45 -13.72 7.29
C ILE A 286 12.85 -14.64 8.35
N ILE A 287 11.90 -15.48 8.00
CA ILE A 287 11.24 -16.41 8.94
C ILE A 287 12.27 -17.33 9.60
N ARG A 288 13.17 -17.95 8.82
CA ARG A 288 14.24 -18.79 9.36
C ARG A 288 15.11 -18.06 10.36
N LEU A 289 15.40 -16.79 10.15
CA LEU A 289 16.14 -15.99 11.12
C LEU A 289 15.31 -15.73 12.39
N LEU A 290 14.04 -15.32 12.23
CA LEU A 290 13.16 -14.98 13.34
C LEU A 290 12.87 -16.18 14.26
N GLU A 291 12.82 -17.39 13.71
CA GLU A 291 12.67 -18.64 14.49
C GLU A 291 13.81 -18.87 15.51
N MET A 292 14.95 -18.22 15.33
CA MET A 292 16.05 -18.25 16.30
C MET A 292 15.86 -17.31 17.50
N TYR A 293 14.84 -16.42 17.44
CA TYR A 293 14.56 -15.41 18.47
C TYR A 293 13.17 -15.65 19.09
N PRO A 294 13.08 -16.20 20.31
CA PRO A 294 11.83 -16.75 20.88
C PRO A 294 10.75 -15.70 21.16
N PHE A 295 11.11 -14.43 21.22
CA PHE A 295 10.15 -13.32 21.44
C PHE A 295 9.67 -12.67 20.15
N CYS A 296 10.18 -13.10 19.00
CA CYS A 296 9.79 -12.62 17.69
C CYS A 296 8.62 -13.42 17.14
N TYR A 297 7.66 -12.70 16.51
CA TYR A 297 6.59 -13.32 15.76
C TYR A 297 6.19 -12.45 14.56
N TRP A 298 5.37 -13.00 13.65
CA TRP A 298 4.98 -12.35 12.40
C TRP A 298 3.60 -12.82 11.97
N ASP A 299 2.99 -12.09 11.03
CA ASP A 299 1.74 -12.48 10.40
C ASP A 299 1.95 -13.65 9.40
N LYS A 300 0.96 -14.55 9.28
CA LYS A 300 1.10 -15.76 8.43
C LYS A 300 0.69 -15.54 6.98
N SER A 301 -0.45 -14.91 6.73
CA SER A 301 -1.07 -14.81 5.39
C SER A 301 -0.58 -13.59 4.59
N ILE A 302 0.74 -13.43 4.44
CA ILE A 302 1.37 -12.29 3.77
C ILE A 302 1.36 -12.51 2.25
N ILE A 303 0.75 -11.60 1.51
CA ILE A 303 0.59 -11.64 0.04
C ILE A 303 1.15 -10.42 -0.69
N GLY A 304 1.68 -9.43 0.02
CA GLY A 304 2.16 -8.17 -0.54
C GLY A 304 3.66 -7.94 -0.33
N PRO A 305 4.12 -6.71 -0.58
CA PRO A 305 5.54 -6.32 -0.61
C PRO A 305 6.18 -6.12 0.76
N TYR A 306 5.43 -6.22 1.82
CA TYR A 306 5.91 -6.00 3.20
C TYR A 306 5.61 -7.19 4.09
N MET A 307 6.39 -7.32 5.15
CA MET A 307 6.17 -8.24 6.25
C MET A 307 6.33 -7.48 7.55
N SER A 308 5.33 -7.49 8.43
CA SER A 308 5.49 -6.95 9.78
C SER A 308 6.10 -7.98 10.71
N VAL A 309 7.04 -7.49 11.53
CA VAL A 309 7.68 -8.24 12.60
C VAL A 309 7.29 -7.62 13.92
N TYR A 310 7.06 -8.47 14.90
CA TYR A 310 6.65 -8.10 16.24
C TYR A 310 7.61 -8.73 17.26
N ILE A 311 8.03 -7.94 18.26
CA ILE A 311 8.93 -8.39 19.33
C ILE A 311 8.25 -8.12 20.66
N ARG A 312 8.01 -9.17 21.44
CA ARG A 312 7.41 -9.09 22.80
C ARG A 312 8.48 -8.90 23.85
N ASN A 313 8.03 -8.46 25.03
CA ASN A 313 8.84 -8.37 26.24
C ASN A 313 10.04 -7.40 26.11
N VAL A 314 9.86 -6.32 25.38
CA VAL A 314 10.84 -5.24 25.24
C VAL A 314 10.26 -3.92 25.74
N ASP A 315 11.13 -3.02 26.22
CA ASP A 315 10.72 -1.66 26.57
C ASP A 315 10.51 -0.83 25.31
N VAL A 316 9.26 -0.83 24.83
CA VAL A 316 8.85 -0.13 23.61
C VAL A 316 9.11 1.38 23.71
N SER A 317 8.95 1.98 24.91
CA SER A 317 9.14 3.42 25.11
C SER A 317 10.60 3.81 24.92
N LYS A 318 11.52 3.00 25.41
CA LYS A 318 12.96 3.15 25.21
C LYS A 318 13.32 2.99 23.73
N ILE A 319 12.86 1.89 23.09
CA ILE A 319 13.22 1.57 21.69
C ILE A 319 12.68 2.60 20.71
N TYR A 320 11.52 3.19 20.99
CA TYR A 320 10.95 4.26 20.16
C TYR A 320 11.50 5.66 20.48
N SER A 321 12.43 5.80 21.42
CA SER A 321 13.10 7.09 21.63
C SER A 321 14.03 7.41 20.46
N ILE A 322 14.11 8.68 20.10
CA ILE A 322 15.02 9.14 19.02
C ILE A 322 16.46 8.81 19.36
N ASP A 323 16.87 8.95 20.62
CA ASP A 323 18.23 8.64 21.10
C ASP A 323 18.60 7.17 20.89
N PHE A 324 17.64 6.25 21.15
CA PHE A 324 17.86 4.81 20.89
C PHE A 324 17.98 4.53 19.38
N ILE A 325 17.12 5.12 18.57
CA ILE A 325 17.16 4.98 17.11
C ILE A 325 18.48 5.52 16.56
N GLU A 326 18.92 6.68 17.01
CA GLU A 326 20.19 7.28 16.61
C GLU A 326 21.38 6.37 16.99
N LYS A 327 21.41 5.86 18.23
CA LYS A 327 22.42 4.91 18.69
C LYS A 327 22.42 3.64 17.85
N LEU A 328 21.25 3.06 17.61
CA LEU A 328 21.11 1.86 16.77
C LEU A 328 21.71 2.10 15.37
N ILE A 329 21.36 3.21 14.70
CA ILE A 329 21.85 3.48 13.35
C ILE A 329 23.37 3.75 13.36
N ASN A 330 23.89 4.45 14.36
CA ASN A 330 25.33 4.68 14.52
C ASN A 330 26.11 3.37 14.71
N ASP A 331 25.63 2.48 15.56
CA ASP A 331 26.36 1.27 15.95
C ASP A 331 26.23 0.16 14.89
N THR A 332 25.05 0.01 14.28
CA THR A 332 24.76 -1.10 13.37
C THR A 332 24.69 -0.72 11.89
N GLY A 333 24.41 0.55 11.57
CA GLY A 333 24.05 0.97 10.21
C GLY A 333 22.66 0.49 9.77
N VAL A 334 21.79 0.10 10.70
CA VAL A 334 20.45 -0.38 10.41
C VAL A 334 19.40 0.59 10.94
N SER A 335 18.38 0.85 10.16
CA SER A 335 17.23 1.66 10.50
C SER A 335 15.92 0.93 10.21
N PHE A 336 14.85 1.37 10.85
CA PHE A 336 13.49 0.90 10.59
C PHE A 336 12.47 2.00 10.92
N TYR A 337 11.26 1.86 10.39
CA TYR A 337 10.14 2.70 10.80
C TYR A 337 9.27 1.96 11.81
N PRO A 338 9.10 2.50 13.04
CA PRO A 338 8.18 1.95 14.04
C PRO A 338 6.78 1.72 13.52
N GLY A 339 6.15 0.64 13.97
CA GLY A 339 4.83 0.24 13.49
C GLY A 339 3.73 1.27 13.75
N PHE A 340 3.83 2.06 14.82
CA PHE A 340 2.86 3.11 15.12
C PHE A 340 2.79 4.19 14.02
N LEU A 341 3.89 4.43 13.28
CA LEU A 341 3.90 5.32 12.11
C LEU A 341 3.02 4.81 10.97
N ASN A 342 2.76 3.51 10.95
CA ASN A 342 1.91 2.84 9.99
C ASN A 342 0.54 2.44 10.57
N GLY A 343 0.21 2.96 11.76
CA GLY A 343 -1.06 2.67 12.43
C GLY A 343 -1.11 1.34 13.18
N ILE A 344 0.03 0.68 13.41
CA ILE A 344 0.12 -0.57 14.19
C ILE A 344 0.69 -0.24 15.56
N SER A 345 -0.17 -0.32 16.59
CA SER A 345 0.25 -0.13 17.98
C SER A 345 -0.29 -1.28 18.82
N ILE A 346 0.61 -2.07 19.39
CA ILE A 346 0.30 -3.19 20.28
C ILE A 346 1.02 -2.95 21.60
N SER A 347 0.30 -3.05 22.71
CA SER A 347 0.88 -2.83 24.05
C SER A 347 2.07 -3.76 24.29
N ASN A 348 3.16 -3.22 24.85
CA ASN A 348 4.39 -3.94 25.21
C ASN A 348 5.00 -4.78 24.05
N THR A 349 4.75 -4.35 22.81
CA THR A 349 5.25 -5.05 21.62
C THR A 349 5.83 -4.05 20.66
N LEU A 350 7.12 -4.17 20.36
CA LEU A 350 7.74 -3.49 19.27
C LEU A 350 7.21 -4.07 17.96
N SER A 351 6.83 -3.20 17.05
CA SER A 351 6.45 -3.60 15.68
C SER A 351 7.14 -2.73 14.64
N PHE A 352 7.52 -3.33 13.53
CA PHE A 352 8.03 -2.65 12.34
C PHE A 352 7.78 -3.50 11.11
N ARG A 353 7.80 -2.87 9.94
CA ARG A 353 7.68 -3.60 8.67
C ARG A 353 9.03 -3.80 8.02
N ILE A 354 9.15 -4.87 7.25
CA ILE A 354 10.30 -5.16 6.40
C ILE A 354 9.88 -5.10 4.93
N ASN A 355 10.66 -4.41 4.12
CA ASN A 355 10.51 -4.36 2.68
C ASN A 355 11.05 -5.65 2.04
N LEU A 356 10.17 -6.45 1.44
CA LEU A 356 10.52 -7.74 0.81
C LEU A 356 11.20 -7.61 -0.55
N SER A 357 11.40 -6.40 -1.08
CA SER A 357 12.17 -6.16 -2.30
C SER A 357 13.66 -5.90 -2.06
N LEU A 358 14.10 -5.86 -0.80
CA LEU A 358 15.53 -5.82 -0.45
C LEU A 358 16.19 -7.17 -0.79
N SER A 359 17.52 -7.19 -0.95
CA SER A 359 18.21 -8.45 -1.20
C SER A 359 18.21 -9.34 0.06
N VAL A 360 18.16 -10.67 -0.13
CA VAL A 360 18.15 -11.64 0.98
C VAL A 360 19.30 -11.39 1.94
N ASN A 361 20.53 -11.29 1.43
CA ASN A 361 21.71 -11.09 2.26
C ASN A 361 21.64 -9.79 3.06
N GLN A 362 21.18 -8.69 2.42
CA GLN A 362 21.04 -7.40 3.07
C GLN A 362 20.01 -7.46 4.19
N VAL A 363 18.83 -8.03 3.91
CA VAL A 363 17.76 -8.11 4.91
C VAL A 363 18.15 -9.00 6.09
N VAL A 364 18.64 -10.21 5.82
CA VAL A 364 18.99 -11.17 6.88
C VAL A 364 20.10 -10.62 7.76
N TYR A 365 21.15 -10.06 7.15
CA TYR A 365 22.24 -9.45 7.92
C TYR A 365 21.77 -8.27 8.77
N SER A 366 21.05 -7.32 8.15
CA SER A 366 20.57 -6.12 8.86
C SER A 366 19.54 -6.46 9.94
N LEU A 367 18.62 -7.40 9.67
CA LEU A 367 17.65 -7.82 10.67
C LEU A 367 18.34 -8.50 11.86
N LYS A 368 19.36 -9.34 11.61
CA LYS A 368 20.15 -9.94 12.69
C LYS A 368 20.81 -8.87 13.54
N GLN A 369 21.48 -7.88 12.93
CA GLN A 369 22.11 -6.78 13.67
C GLN A 369 21.10 -5.97 14.50
N LEU A 370 19.91 -5.72 13.94
CA LEU A 370 18.83 -5.05 14.67
C LEU A 370 18.38 -5.85 15.89
N LEU A 371 18.13 -7.16 15.72
CA LEU A 371 17.65 -8.02 16.79
C LEU A 371 18.72 -8.19 17.89
N ASP A 372 19.96 -8.47 17.53
CA ASP A 372 21.06 -8.57 18.48
C ASP A 372 21.17 -7.26 19.31
N PHE A 373 21.15 -6.09 18.65
CA PHE A 373 21.20 -4.80 19.33
C PHE A 373 20.04 -4.58 20.29
N ILE A 374 18.80 -4.94 19.89
CA ILE A 374 17.60 -4.78 20.76
C ILE A 374 17.69 -5.68 21.99
N PHE A 375 18.18 -6.91 21.84
CA PHE A 375 18.23 -7.86 22.95
C PHE A 375 19.46 -7.67 23.88
N GLU A 376 20.50 -6.96 23.43
CA GLU A 376 21.68 -6.63 24.22
C GLU A 376 21.54 -5.29 24.99
N ASN A 377 20.65 -4.41 24.61
CA ASN A 377 20.47 -3.07 25.16
C ASN A 377 19.08 -2.83 25.77
#